data_234cbe31a40cfd45b28fe1ab0c2d2a7c
#
_entry.id   234cbe31a40cfd45b28fe1ab0c2d2a7c
#
_cell.length_a   1.000
_cell.length_b   1.000
_cell.length_c   1.000
_cell.angle_alpha   90.00
_cell.angle_beta   90.00
_cell.angle_gamma   90.00
#
_symmetry.space_group_name_H-M   'P 1'
#
loop_
_entity.id
_entity.type
_entity.pdbx_description
1 polymer ?
#
loop_
_entity_poly.entity_id
_entity_poly.type
_entity_poly.pdbx_seq_one_letter_code
_entity_poly.pdbx_strand_id
1 'polypeptide(L)'
;MQYLDEPVLGYHSFSTTTADVLKPWIQQGDVLLIDGNLRISLAIKYLTQSTWSHAAIYVGPESGLTDEYGNPAELIEADAGKGVIAVSLNKYDGFNTRLCRPVKLTNVDRQTLMDTLIASIGRQYDIKNFIDLIRFTFPQPPVPQKWRRRMLALGSGEPTRAICSTLIAEAFEQIQYPILPTVTRENAKEIFHIRHHSLYTPRDFDISPYFEIVKPTLAKDFNYRNIEWSKHNQPTDF
;
A
#
# COMPACT_ATOMS: atom_id res chain seq x y z
N MET A 1 10.03 -13.76 -13.43
CA MET A 1 9.09 -13.63 -12.31
C MET A 1 9.62 -14.34 -11.07
N GLN A 2 9.98 -15.63 -11.07
CA GLN A 2 10.45 -16.35 -9.87
C GLN A 2 11.50 -15.60 -9.01
N TYR A 3 12.50 -14.95 -9.62
CA TYR A 3 13.56 -14.25 -8.87
C TYR A 3 13.08 -13.05 -8.05
N LEU A 4 12.00 -12.42 -8.45
CA LEU A 4 11.46 -11.22 -7.78
C LEU A 4 10.50 -11.56 -6.64
N ASP A 5 9.92 -12.75 -6.71
CA ASP A 5 9.02 -13.29 -5.70
C ASP A 5 9.79 -13.99 -4.57
N GLU A 6 11.14 -13.99 -4.63
CA GLU A 6 11.97 -14.54 -3.56
C GLU A 6 12.03 -13.59 -2.35
N PRO A 7 11.90 -14.14 -1.13
CA PRO A 7 12.10 -13.38 0.10
C PRO A 7 13.51 -12.82 0.21
N VAL A 8 13.62 -11.64 0.81
CA VAL A 8 14.91 -11.04 1.14
C VAL A 8 15.43 -11.66 2.44
N LEU A 9 16.67 -12.13 2.41
CA LEU A 9 17.34 -12.59 3.61
C LEU A 9 17.54 -11.39 4.58
N GLY A 10 17.18 -11.57 5.85
CA GLY A 10 17.35 -10.55 6.87
C GLY A 10 16.18 -9.55 7.01
N TYR A 11 14.98 -9.87 6.48
CA TYR A 11 13.78 -9.11 6.82
C TYR A 11 13.39 -9.37 8.27
N HIS A 12 13.27 -8.29 9.03
CA HIS A 12 12.81 -8.34 10.43
C HIS A 12 11.53 -7.52 10.56
N SER A 13 10.46 -8.16 11.00
CA SER A 13 9.25 -7.46 11.39
C SER A 13 9.45 -6.84 12.77
N PHE A 14 9.31 -5.52 12.85
CA PHE A 14 9.27 -4.79 14.13
C PHE A 14 7.85 -4.71 14.68
N SER A 15 6.87 -5.12 13.90
CA SER A 15 5.46 -5.03 14.28
C SER A 15 5.02 -6.34 14.92
N THR A 16 4.36 -6.21 16.06
CA THR A 16 3.59 -7.29 16.69
C THR A 16 2.12 -7.24 16.28
N THR A 17 1.80 -6.46 15.25
CA THR A 17 0.41 -6.22 14.83
C THR A 17 -0.07 -7.36 13.94
N THR A 18 -0.85 -8.26 14.51
CA THR A 18 -1.53 -9.34 13.81
C THR A 18 -2.94 -8.92 13.39
N ALA A 19 -3.58 -9.72 12.53
CA ALA A 19 -4.97 -9.51 12.14
C ALA A 19 -5.90 -9.37 13.37
N ASP A 20 -5.72 -10.17 14.41
CA ASP A 20 -6.54 -10.10 15.62
C ASP A 20 -6.37 -8.78 16.40
N VAL A 21 -5.18 -8.18 16.34
CA VAL A 21 -4.93 -6.85 16.90
C VAL A 21 -5.57 -5.76 16.06
N LEU A 22 -5.61 -5.94 14.73
CA LEU A 22 -6.17 -4.97 13.78
C LEU A 22 -7.71 -5.01 13.74
N LYS A 23 -8.31 -6.19 13.77
CA LYS A 23 -9.77 -6.39 13.62
C LYS A 23 -10.66 -5.44 14.44
N PRO A 24 -10.37 -5.14 15.73
CA PRO A 24 -11.19 -4.21 16.50
C PRO A 24 -11.10 -2.75 16.05
N TRP A 25 -10.11 -2.40 15.23
CA TRP A 25 -9.78 -1.01 14.88
C TRP A 25 -9.99 -0.70 13.41
N ILE A 26 -9.86 -1.70 12.53
CA ILE A 26 -9.97 -1.53 11.10
C ILE A 26 -11.42 -1.34 10.67
N GLN A 27 -11.66 -0.46 9.72
CA GLN A 27 -12.99 -0.10 9.21
C GLN A 27 -12.99 -0.14 7.68
N GLN A 28 -14.15 -0.38 7.09
CA GLN A 28 -14.33 -0.33 5.64
C GLN A 28 -13.84 0.99 5.06
N GLY A 29 -12.99 0.91 4.04
CA GLY A 29 -12.33 2.03 3.41
C GLY A 29 -10.94 2.34 3.99
N ASP A 30 -10.51 1.71 5.08
CA ASP A 30 -9.15 1.84 5.58
C ASP A 30 -8.17 1.21 4.57
N VAL A 31 -7.07 1.92 4.30
CA VAL A 31 -5.96 1.42 3.48
C VAL A 31 -4.91 0.82 4.41
N LEU A 32 -4.63 -0.46 4.21
CA LEU A 32 -3.54 -1.17 4.89
C LEU A 32 -2.28 -1.05 4.03
N LEU A 33 -1.27 -0.38 4.55
CA LEU A 33 0.06 -0.31 3.96
C LEU A 33 0.93 -1.43 4.52
N ILE A 34 1.72 -2.06 3.65
CA ILE A 34 2.55 -3.22 3.99
C ILE A 34 4.00 -2.95 3.61
N ASP A 35 4.90 -3.24 4.54
CA ASP A 35 6.33 -3.35 4.33
C ASP A 35 6.66 -4.77 3.85
N GLY A 36 6.60 -4.97 2.54
CA GLY A 36 6.84 -6.28 1.95
C GLY A 36 8.30 -6.72 2.04
N ASN A 37 8.50 -8.02 2.07
CA ASN A 37 9.80 -8.68 2.22
C ASN A 37 10.34 -9.32 0.94
N LEU A 38 9.66 -9.16 -0.20
CA LEU A 38 10.11 -9.68 -1.48
C LEU A 38 11.14 -8.76 -2.14
N ARG A 39 11.95 -9.28 -3.05
CA ARG A 39 12.91 -8.47 -3.82
C ARG A 39 12.25 -7.34 -4.60
N ILE A 40 11.08 -7.58 -5.14
CA ILE A 40 10.28 -6.54 -5.79
C ILE A 40 9.89 -5.43 -4.81
N SER A 41 9.58 -5.78 -3.57
CA SER A 41 9.26 -4.82 -2.52
C SER A 41 10.42 -3.88 -2.23
N LEU A 42 11.67 -4.39 -2.24
CA LEU A 42 12.87 -3.55 -2.10
C LEU A 42 12.98 -2.52 -3.23
N ALA A 43 12.72 -2.93 -4.47
CA ALA A 43 12.76 -2.03 -5.61
C ALA A 43 11.73 -0.89 -5.46
N ILE A 44 10.49 -1.24 -5.10
CA ILE A 44 9.42 -0.26 -4.87
C ILE A 44 9.83 0.70 -3.74
N LYS A 45 10.29 0.17 -2.60
CA LYS A 45 10.74 0.99 -1.45
C LYS A 45 11.85 1.96 -1.85
N TYR A 46 12.84 1.49 -2.60
CA TYR A 46 13.95 2.33 -3.07
C TYR A 46 13.47 3.44 -4.01
N LEU A 47 12.62 3.11 -4.99
CA LEU A 47 12.13 4.07 -5.99
C LEU A 47 11.19 5.11 -5.39
N THR A 48 10.31 4.70 -4.48
CA THR A 48 9.36 5.59 -3.81
C THR A 48 9.95 6.31 -2.59
N GLN A 49 11.18 5.96 -2.21
CA GLN A 49 11.83 6.47 -0.98
C GLN A 49 10.91 6.30 0.24
N SER A 50 10.36 5.11 0.40
CA SER A 50 9.35 4.77 1.41
C SER A 50 9.64 3.41 2.03
N THR A 51 9.11 3.17 3.22
CA THR A 51 9.05 1.86 3.85
C THR A 51 7.97 0.98 3.19
N TRP A 52 6.93 1.59 2.63
CA TRP A 52 5.76 0.88 2.13
C TRP A 52 5.96 0.46 0.68
N SER A 53 5.80 -0.82 0.41
CA SER A 53 5.93 -1.41 -0.92
C SER A 53 4.62 -1.92 -1.47
N HIS A 54 3.59 -2.09 -0.64
CA HIS A 54 2.29 -2.61 -1.05
C HIS A 54 1.17 -1.92 -0.27
N ALA A 55 -0.05 -1.97 -0.84
CA ALA A 55 -1.25 -1.47 -0.24
C ALA A 55 -2.44 -2.39 -0.56
N ALA A 56 -3.28 -2.60 0.42
CA ALA A 56 -4.57 -3.28 0.31
C ALA A 56 -5.66 -2.39 0.93
N ILE A 57 -6.91 -2.57 0.53
CA ILE A 57 -8.03 -1.82 1.10
C ILE A 57 -8.99 -2.76 1.82
N TYR A 58 -9.43 -2.34 3.00
CA TYR A 58 -10.33 -3.15 3.82
C TYR A 58 -11.79 -2.95 3.41
N VAL A 59 -12.42 -4.06 3.05
CA VAL A 59 -13.83 -4.11 2.64
C VAL A 59 -14.75 -4.77 3.69
N GLY A 60 -14.14 -5.39 4.70
CA GLY A 60 -14.85 -6.02 5.80
C GLY A 60 -15.44 -7.38 5.48
N PRO A 61 -15.79 -8.16 6.53
CA PRO A 61 -16.41 -9.47 6.39
C PRO A 61 -17.83 -9.40 5.81
N GLU A 62 -18.50 -8.26 5.91
CA GLU A 62 -19.86 -8.03 5.38
C GLU A 62 -19.88 -8.10 3.85
N SER A 63 -18.72 -7.97 3.18
CA SER A 63 -18.58 -8.14 1.75
C SER A 63 -18.92 -9.57 1.29
N GLY A 64 -18.83 -10.56 2.17
CA GLY A 64 -19.04 -11.97 1.87
C GLY A 64 -18.01 -12.57 0.91
N LEU A 65 -16.87 -11.86 0.69
CA LEU A 65 -15.82 -12.31 -0.20
C LEU A 65 -15.05 -13.49 0.38
N THR A 66 -14.51 -14.30 -0.51
CA THR A 66 -13.59 -15.39 -0.16
C THR A 66 -12.30 -15.27 -0.95
N ASP A 67 -11.21 -15.75 -0.36
CA ASP A 67 -9.93 -15.90 -1.05
C ASP A 67 -9.95 -17.09 -2.03
N GLU A 68 -8.84 -17.34 -2.71
CA GLU A 68 -8.68 -18.43 -3.67
C GLU A 68 -8.82 -19.85 -3.02
N TYR A 69 -8.75 -19.94 -1.70
CA TYR A 69 -8.90 -21.18 -0.94
C TYR A 69 -10.29 -21.34 -0.32
N GLY A 70 -11.18 -20.38 -0.54
CA GLY A 70 -12.54 -20.35 0.04
C GLY A 70 -12.62 -19.85 1.48
N ASN A 71 -11.54 -19.27 2.03
CA ASN A 71 -11.57 -18.65 3.35
C ASN A 71 -12.15 -17.23 3.27
N PRO A 72 -12.76 -16.72 4.35
CA PRO A 72 -13.22 -15.34 4.40
C PRO A 72 -12.11 -14.35 4.05
N ALA A 73 -12.42 -13.39 3.17
CA ALA A 73 -11.51 -12.36 2.71
C ALA A 73 -12.08 -10.97 3.03
N GLU A 74 -11.28 -10.16 3.73
CA GLU A 74 -11.68 -8.84 4.19
C GLU A 74 -10.93 -7.71 3.49
N LEU A 75 -9.92 -8.03 2.67
CA LEU A 75 -9.11 -7.08 1.92
C LEU A 75 -9.25 -7.30 0.42
N ILE A 76 -9.18 -6.22 -0.34
CA ILE A 76 -8.97 -6.25 -1.79
C ILE A 76 -7.62 -5.63 -2.11
N GLU A 77 -6.87 -6.26 -3.00
CA GLU A 77 -5.58 -5.80 -3.46
C GLU A 77 -5.35 -6.10 -4.94
N ALA A 78 -4.41 -5.42 -5.55
CA ALA A 78 -3.91 -5.77 -6.88
C ALA A 78 -2.58 -6.51 -6.75
N ASP A 79 -2.59 -7.77 -7.17
CA ASP A 79 -1.43 -8.64 -7.24
C ASP A 79 -0.85 -8.65 -8.66
N ALA A 80 0.48 -8.60 -8.77
CA ALA A 80 1.16 -8.52 -10.06
C ALA A 80 0.95 -9.76 -10.96
N GLY A 81 0.68 -10.93 -10.36
CA GLY A 81 0.48 -12.18 -11.09
C GLY A 81 -0.97 -12.57 -11.29
N LYS A 82 -1.83 -12.18 -10.35
CA LYS A 82 -3.22 -12.63 -10.26
C LYS A 82 -4.24 -11.54 -10.62
N GLY A 83 -3.83 -10.27 -10.73
CA GLY A 83 -4.72 -9.13 -10.91
C GLY A 83 -5.37 -8.71 -9.61
N VAL A 84 -6.61 -8.21 -9.66
CA VAL A 84 -7.36 -7.79 -8.48
C VAL A 84 -7.97 -9.00 -7.79
N ILE A 85 -7.60 -9.22 -6.54
CA ILE A 85 -8.02 -10.37 -5.74
C ILE A 85 -8.51 -9.95 -4.36
N ALA A 86 -9.35 -10.79 -3.77
CA ALA A 86 -9.72 -10.72 -2.37
C ALA A 86 -8.79 -11.61 -1.54
N VAL A 87 -8.35 -11.13 -0.38
CA VAL A 87 -7.44 -11.86 0.51
C VAL A 87 -7.83 -11.67 1.96
N SER A 88 -7.48 -12.66 2.79
CA SER A 88 -7.67 -12.57 4.24
C SER A 88 -6.71 -11.56 4.88
N LEU A 89 -7.16 -10.87 5.92
CA LEU A 89 -6.33 -9.97 6.73
C LEU A 89 -5.12 -10.72 7.33
N ASN A 90 -5.27 -12.00 7.66
CA ASN A 90 -4.21 -12.85 8.22
C ASN A 90 -3.03 -13.06 7.25
N LYS A 91 -3.21 -12.81 5.95
CA LYS A 91 -2.11 -12.84 4.96
C LYS A 91 -0.92 -11.96 5.38
N TYR A 92 -1.20 -10.90 6.14
CA TYR A 92 -0.21 -9.91 6.53
C TYR A 92 0.26 -10.04 7.99
N ASP A 93 -0.07 -11.14 8.65
CA ASP A 93 0.52 -11.47 9.96
C ASP A 93 2.05 -11.59 9.83
N GLY A 94 2.76 -10.97 10.75
CA GLY A 94 4.21 -10.95 10.73
C GLY A 94 4.85 -9.89 9.83
N PHE A 95 4.05 -9.08 9.12
CA PHE A 95 4.55 -7.91 8.37
C PHE A 95 4.44 -6.63 9.20
N ASN A 96 5.33 -5.68 8.93
CA ASN A 96 5.12 -4.31 9.38
C ASN A 96 3.96 -3.71 8.57
N THR A 97 2.95 -3.23 9.25
CA THR A 97 1.75 -2.67 8.62
C THR A 97 1.40 -1.31 9.19
N ARG A 98 0.64 -0.53 8.42
CA ARG A 98 0.07 0.76 8.85
C ARG A 98 -1.34 0.92 8.31
N LEU A 99 -2.26 1.29 9.21
CA LEU A 99 -3.62 1.65 8.82
C LEU A 99 -3.70 3.15 8.52
N CYS A 100 -4.16 3.47 7.32
CA CYS A 100 -4.47 4.83 6.89
C CYS A 100 -5.98 4.94 6.67
N ARG A 101 -6.65 5.75 7.48
CA ARG A 101 -8.11 5.92 7.49
C ARG A 101 -8.51 7.19 6.77
N PRO A 102 -9.38 7.13 5.74
CA PRO A 102 -9.91 8.34 5.11
C PRO A 102 -10.75 9.14 6.10
N VAL A 103 -10.41 10.43 6.28
CA VAL A 103 -11.06 11.31 7.24
C VAL A 103 -12.43 11.73 6.70
N LYS A 104 -13.48 11.62 7.53
CA LYS A 104 -14.84 12.07 7.21
C LYS A 104 -15.46 11.44 5.95
N LEU A 105 -15.06 10.21 5.61
CA LEU A 105 -15.71 9.47 4.53
C LEU A 105 -17.19 9.23 4.88
N THR A 106 -18.10 9.69 4.03
CA THR A 106 -19.54 9.52 4.26
C THR A 106 -19.96 8.06 4.04
N ASN A 107 -21.10 7.66 4.59
CA ASN A 107 -21.60 6.30 4.40
C ASN A 107 -21.95 6.02 2.93
N VAL A 108 -22.43 7.02 2.19
CA VAL A 108 -22.75 6.91 0.75
C VAL A 108 -21.46 6.69 -0.05
N ASP A 109 -20.45 7.51 0.19
CA ASP A 109 -19.17 7.39 -0.50
C ASP A 109 -18.48 6.07 -0.14
N ARG A 110 -18.58 5.65 1.13
CA ARG A 110 -18.06 4.35 1.57
C ARG A 110 -18.71 3.21 0.81
N GLN A 111 -20.03 3.22 0.65
CA GLN A 111 -20.73 2.17 -0.11
C GLN A 111 -20.30 2.19 -1.58
N THR A 112 -20.25 3.35 -2.21
CA THR A 112 -19.77 3.49 -3.60
C THR A 112 -18.34 2.98 -3.76
N LEU A 113 -17.47 3.27 -2.80
CA LEU A 113 -16.10 2.79 -2.75
C LEU A 113 -16.04 1.26 -2.69
N MET A 114 -16.85 0.65 -1.79
CA MET A 114 -16.93 -0.82 -1.67
C MET A 114 -17.43 -1.46 -2.95
N ASP A 115 -18.51 -0.95 -3.54
CA ASP A 115 -19.11 -1.47 -4.77
C ASP A 115 -18.10 -1.41 -5.93
N THR A 116 -17.37 -0.30 -6.06
CA THR A 116 -16.32 -0.12 -7.08
C THR A 116 -15.20 -1.14 -6.93
N LEU A 117 -14.73 -1.36 -5.70
CA LEU A 117 -13.66 -2.29 -5.40
C LEU A 117 -14.08 -3.74 -5.65
N ILE A 118 -15.26 -4.13 -5.20
CA ILE A 118 -15.80 -5.49 -5.39
C ILE A 118 -16.00 -5.76 -6.89
N ALA A 119 -16.53 -4.79 -7.63
CA ALA A 119 -16.71 -4.91 -9.08
C ALA A 119 -15.38 -5.03 -9.86
N SER A 120 -14.28 -4.62 -9.26
CA SER A 120 -12.95 -4.69 -9.88
C SER A 120 -12.26 -6.07 -9.73
N ILE A 121 -12.79 -6.97 -8.88
CA ILE A 121 -12.20 -8.30 -8.65
C ILE A 121 -12.14 -9.09 -9.96
N GLY A 122 -11.01 -9.74 -10.21
CA GLY A 122 -10.73 -10.48 -11.44
C GLY A 122 -10.16 -9.63 -12.57
N ARG A 123 -10.13 -8.28 -12.43
CA ARG A 123 -9.52 -7.39 -13.40
C ARG A 123 -8.01 -7.63 -13.47
N GLN A 124 -7.49 -7.80 -14.67
CA GLN A 124 -6.07 -8.00 -14.92
C GLN A 124 -5.38 -6.66 -15.20
N TYR A 125 -4.15 -6.52 -14.72
CA TYR A 125 -3.29 -5.38 -15.04
C TYR A 125 -2.22 -5.76 -16.06
N ASP A 126 -1.88 -4.85 -16.97
CA ASP A 126 -0.79 -5.07 -17.92
C ASP A 126 0.57 -5.01 -17.19
N ILE A 127 1.16 -6.17 -16.98
CA ILE A 127 2.42 -6.37 -16.27
C ILE A 127 3.62 -5.86 -17.08
N LYS A 128 3.47 -5.54 -18.37
CA LYS A 128 4.61 -5.13 -19.22
C LYS A 128 5.30 -3.88 -18.67
N ASN A 129 4.52 -2.92 -18.16
CA ASN A 129 5.06 -1.72 -17.53
C ASN A 129 5.76 -2.01 -16.18
N PHE A 130 5.42 -3.11 -15.53
CA PHE A 130 6.03 -3.55 -14.28
C PHE A 130 7.39 -4.23 -14.50
N ILE A 131 7.57 -4.92 -15.63
CA ILE A 131 8.85 -5.53 -16.01
C ILE A 131 9.92 -4.47 -16.27
N ASP A 132 9.55 -3.30 -16.77
CA ASP A 132 10.47 -2.18 -16.94
C ASP A 132 10.99 -1.64 -15.58
N LEU A 133 10.18 -1.70 -14.53
CA LEU A 133 10.60 -1.37 -13.16
C LEU A 133 11.73 -2.30 -12.68
N ILE A 134 11.66 -3.57 -13.03
CA ILE A 134 12.63 -4.62 -12.69
C ILE A 134 14.01 -4.33 -13.31
N ARG A 135 14.06 -3.75 -14.48
CA ARG A 135 15.30 -3.35 -15.13
C ARG A 135 16.16 -2.40 -14.31
N PHE A 136 15.53 -1.60 -13.44
CA PHE A 136 16.24 -0.67 -12.56
C PHE A 136 16.84 -1.34 -11.30
N THR A 137 16.45 -2.58 -10.98
CA THR A 137 16.98 -3.33 -9.83
C THR A 137 18.25 -4.08 -10.11
N PHE A 138 18.60 -4.28 -11.41
CA PHE A 138 19.88 -4.85 -11.78
C PHE A 138 20.99 -3.79 -11.68
N PRO A 139 22.22 -4.17 -11.28
CA PRO A 139 23.35 -3.26 -11.28
C PRO A 139 23.54 -2.75 -12.71
N GLN A 140 23.07 -1.55 -12.97
CA GLN A 140 23.26 -0.85 -14.22
C GLN A 140 24.74 -0.50 -14.35
N PRO A 141 25.36 -0.63 -15.54
CA PRO A 141 26.66 -0.08 -15.77
C PRO A 141 26.64 1.42 -15.42
N PRO A 142 27.74 2.03 -14.94
CA PRO A 142 27.77 3.41 -14.48
C PRO A 142 27.40 4.35 -15.63
N VAL A 143 26.12 4.71 -15.68
CA VAL A 143 25.60 5.63 -16.69
C VAL A 143 25.66 7.04 -16.10
N PRO A 144 26.26 8.04 -16.79
CA PRO A 144 26.31 9.41 -16.33
C PRO A 144 24.93 9.96 -15.96
N GLN A 145 24.83 10.75 -14.89
CA GLN A 145 23.57 11.28 -14.36
C GLN A 145 22.66 11.98 -15.39
N LYS A 146 23.27 12.60 -16.42
CA LYS A 146 22.55 13.22 -17.55
C LYS A 146 21.74 12.20 -18.38
N TRP A 147 22.22 10.97 -18.49
CA TRP A 147 21.58 9.92 -19.26
C TRP A 147 20.51 9.21 -18.44
N ARG A 148 20.67 9.11 -17.11
CA ARG A 148 19.63 8.57 -16.22
C ARG A 148 18.32 9.33 -16.34
N ARG A 149 18.37 10.66 -16.31
CA ARG A 149 17.17 11.51 -16.49
C ARG A 149 16.53 11.35 -17.87
N ARG A 150 17.34 11.15 -18.91
CA ARG A 150 16.86 10.98 -20.28
C ARG A 150 16.30 9.59 -20.55
N MET A 151 16.84 8.56 -19.89
CA MET A 151 16.29 7.20 -19.93
C MET A 151 14.99 7.08 -19.12
N LEU A 152 14.85 7.83 -18.02
CA LEU A 152 13.61 7.99 -17.30
C LEU A 152 12.53 8.70 -18.15
N ALA A 153 12.94 9.62 -19.02
CA ALA A 153 12.02 10.35 -19.90
C ALA A 153 11.70 9.61 -21.23
N LEU A 154 12.52 8.65 -21.65
CA LEU A 154 12.36 7.89 -22.90
C LEU A 154 11.75 6.49 -22.68
N GLY A 155 11.79 5.96 -21.46
CA GLY A 155 11.00 4.80 -21.07
C GLY A 155 9.59 5.27 -20.78
N SER A 156 8.63 4.84 -21.58
CA SER A 156 7.20 5.15 -21.47
C SER A 156 6.74 5.29 -20.02
N GLY A 157 6.66 6.53 -19.52
CA GLY A 157 5.88 6.96 -18.40
C GLY A 157 6.10 6.22 -17.07
N GLU A 158 6.79 6.88 -16.17
CA GLU A 158 6.82 6.71 -14.72
C GLU A 158 7.07 5.30 -14.16
N PRO A 159 8.29 5.04 -13.64
CA PRO A 159 8.69 3.77 -13.04
C PRO A 159 7.98 3.44 -11.71
N THR A 160 7.09 4.30 -11.24
CA THR A 160 6.45 4.21 -9.92
C THR A 160 5.02 3.69 -9.94
N ARG A 161 4.53 3.13 -11.03
CA ARG A 161 3.19 2.53 -11.08
C ARG A 161 3.12 1.30 -10.17
N ALA A 162 2.90 1.53 -8.90
CA ALA A 162 2.51 0.48 -7.99
C ALA A 162 1.05 0.10 -8.29
N ILE A 163 0.86 -1.04 -8.93
CA ILE A 163 -0.45 -1.55 -9.37
C ILE A 163 -1.48 -1.54 -8.22
N CYS A 164 -1.02 -1.90 -7.00
CA CYS A 164 -1.86 -1.92 -5.82
C CYS A 164 -2.41 -0.54 -5.43
N SER A 165 -1.58 0.51 -5.49
CA SER A 165 -2.00 1.88 -5.18
C SER A 165 -2.90 2.47 -6.27
N THR A 166 -2.68 2.08 -7.53
CA THR A 166 -3.50 2.51 -8.68
C THR A 166 -4.95 2.08 -8.51
N LEU A 167 -5.20 0.82 -8.15
CA LEU A 167 -6.54 0.30 -7.89
C LEU A 167 -7.27 1.14 -6.82
N ILE A 168 -6.60 1.34 -5.68
CA ILE A 168 -7.17 2.06 -4.54
C ILE A 168 -7.42 3.53 -4.92
N ALA A 169 -6.46 4.16 -5.60
CA ALA A 169 -6.60 5.55 -6.03
C ALA A 169 -7.73 5.73 -7.06
N GLU A 170 -7.89 4.80 -8.00
CA GLU A 170 -9.00 4.79 -8.96
C GLU A 170 -10.35 4.72 -8.25
N ALA A 171 -10.47 3.89 -7.20
CA ALA A 171 -11.69 3.77 -6.43
C ALA A 171 -12.00 5.05 -5.62
N PHE A 172 -11.00 5.71 -5.03
CA PHE A 172 -11.17 7.00 -4.37
C PHE A 172 -11.48 8.14 -5.36
N GLU A 173 -10.95 8.07 -6.58
CA GLU A 173 -11.25 9.04 -7.64
C GLU A 173 -12.73 9.02 -8.04
N GLN A 174 -13.38 7.85 -8.05
CA GLN A 174 -14.81 7.72 -8.36
C GLN A 174 -15.71 8.50 -7.39
N ILE A 175 -15.31 8.62 -6.15
CA ILE A 175 -16.02 9.38 -5.12
C ILE A 175 -15.43 10.79 -4.92
N GLN A 176 -14.50 11.20 -5.79
CA GLN A 176 -13.80 12.48 -5.72
C GLN A 176 -13.11 12.74 -4.37
N TYR A 177 -12.68 11.68 -3.68
CA TYR A 177 -11.98 11.81 -2.42
C TYR A 177 -10.49 12.13 -2.65
N PRO A 178 -9.95 13.22 -2.05
CA PRO A 178 -8.57 13.62 -2.26
C PRO A 178 -7.59 12.70 -1.51
N ILE A 179 -6.61 12.13 -2.22
CA ILE A 179 -5.51 11.41 -1.58
C ILE A 179 -4.36 12.37 -1.32
N LEU A 180 -3.74 12.89 -2.39
CA LEU A 180 -2.67 13.87 -2.32
C LEU A 180 -2.75 14.80 -3.55
N PRO A 181 -3.75 15.72 -3.59
CA PRO A 181 -3.98 16.60 -4.72
C PRO A 181 -2.89 17.67 -4.81
N THR A 182 -2.68 18.21 -6.00
CA THR A 182 -2.01 19.49 -6.16
C THR A 182 -3.03 20.61 -5.89
N VAL A 183 -2.69 21.56 -5.03
CA VAL A 183 -3.57 22.67 -4.67
C VAL A 183 -3.06 23.96 -5.31
N THR A 184 -3.92 24.64 -6.08
CA THR A 184 -3.68 25.98 -6.57
C THR A 184 -4.63 26.96 -5.90
N ARG A 185 -4.25 28.24 -5.83
CA ARG A 185 -5.11 29.29 -5.27
C ARG A 185 -5.45 30.29 -6.37
N GLU A 186 -6.76 30.41 -6.66
CA GLU A 186 -7.30 31.38 -7.58
C GLU A 186 -8.44 32.17 -6.90
N ASN A 187 -8.39 33.51 -6.94
CA ASN A 187 -9.41 34.38 -6.36
C ASN A 187 -9.77 34.04 -4.88
N ALA A 188 -8.75 33.77 -4.06
CA ALA A 188 -8.87 33.35 -2.67
C ALA A 188 -9.58 32.00 -2.43
N LYS A 189 -9.81 31.21 -3.48
CA LYS A 189 -10.34 29.83 -3.39
C LYS A 189 -9.21 28.84 -3.66
N GLU A 190 -9.21 27.76 -2.91
CA GLU A 190 -8.33 26.62 -3.16
C GLU A 190 -8.98 25.70 -4.20
N ILE A 191 -8.23 25.40 -5.25
CA ILE A 191 -8.62 24.46 -6.31
C ILE A 191 -7.77 23.21 -6.18
N PHE A 192 -8.42 22.09 -5.99
CA PHE A 192 -7.79 20.78 -5.86
C PHE A 192 -7.71 20.11 -7.23
N HIS A 193 -6.49 19.80 -7.66
CA HIS A 193 -6.26 19.06 -8.89
C HIS A 193 -5.95 17.62 -8.52
N ILE A 194 -6.87 16.72 -8.81
CA ILE A 194 -6.68 15.28 -8.60
C ILE A 194 -5.60 14.80 -9.57
N ARG A 195 -4.58 14.14 -9.05
CA ARG A 195 -3.56 13.49 -9.88
C ARG A 195 -4.16 12.23 -10.50
N HIS A 196 -3.69 11.87 -11.70
CA HIS A 196 -4.11 10.61 -12.32
C HIS A 196 -3.80 9.42 -11.37
N HIS A 197 -4.75 8.49 -11.20
CA HIS A 197 -4.66 7.37 -10.27
C HIS A 197 -3.37 6.54 -10.44
N SER A 198 -2.83 6.43 -11.66
CA SER A 198 -1.59 5.69 -11.92
C SER A 198 -0.32 6.30 -11.33
N LEU A 199 -0.39 7.52 -10.79
CA LEU A 199 0.74 8.23 -10.20
C LEU A 199 0.86 8.03 -8.69
N TYR A 200 -0.11 7.36 -8.07
CA TYR A 200 -0.08 7.13 -6.64
C TYR A 200 0.75 5.91 -6.27
N THR A 201 1.45 6.04 -5.16
CA THR A 201 2.26 4.99 -4.52
C THR A 201 1.71 4.70 -3.12
N PRO A 202 2.06 3.59 -2.47
CA PRO A 202 1.65 3.32 -1.09
C PRO A 202 2.02 4.46 -0.12
N ARG A 203 3.14 5.13 -0.36
CA ARG A 203 3.59 6.29 0.42
C ARG A 203 2.59 7.43 0.42
N ASP A 204 1.88 7.66 -0.69
CA ASP A 204 1.00 8.82 -0.82
C ASP A 204 -0.17 8.76 0.17
N PHE A 205 -0.63 7.58 0.58
CA PHE A 205 -1.62 7.40 1.64
C PHE A 205 -1.05 7.72 3.03
N ASP A 206 0.23 7.39 3.25
CA ASP A 206 0.92 7.63 4.53
C ASP A 206 1.14 9.11 4.82
N ILE A 207 1.49 9.88 3.79
CA ILE A 207 1.78 11.32 3.90
C ILE A 207 0.59 12.22 3.61
N SER A 208 -0.55 11.63 3.22
CA SER A 208 -1.77 12.38 2.89
C SER A 208 -2.32 13.10 4.11
N PRO A 209 -2.64 14.41 4.01
CA PRO A 209 -3.32 15.12 5.09
C PRO A 209 -4.81 14.73 5.23
N TYR A 210 -5.34 13.92 4.31
CA TYR A 210 -6.73 13.48 4.28
C TYR A 210 -6.89 12.05 4.83
N PHE A 211 -5.79 11.42 5.26
CA PHE A 211 -5.80 10.12 5.89
C PHE A 211 -5.22 10.19 7.31
N GLU A 212 -5.95 9.67 8.25
CA GLU A 212 -5.50 9.52 9.64
C GLU A 212 -4.73 8.20 9.80
N ILE A 213 -3.61 8.24 10.54
CA ILE A 213 -2.86 7.02 10.89
C ILE A 213 -3.47 6.43 12.15
N VAL A 214 -4.08 5.25 12.02
CA VAL A 214 -4.62 4.49 13.15
C VAL A 214 -3.51 3.63 13.75
N LYS A 215 -3.27 3.81 15.06
CA LYS A 215 -2.27 3.05 15.83
C LYS A 215 -2.95 2.27 16.95
N PRO A 216 -3.32 0.99 16.73
CA PRO A 216 -4.04 0.17 17.69
C PRO A 216 -3.37 0.08 19.07
N THR A 217 -2.04 0.04 19.10
CA THR A 217 -1.26 -0.03 20.34
C THR A 217 -1.45 1.20 21.23
N LEU A 218 -1.53 2.41 20.64
CA LEU A 218 -1.71 3.65 21.39
C LEU A 218 -3.15 3.79 21.90
N ALA A 219 -4.12 3.32 21.12
CA ALA A 219 -5.53 3.38 21.46
C ALA A 219 -5.94 2.42 22.62
N LYS A 220 -5.05 1.49 23.00
CA LYS A 220 -5.23 0.56 24.13
C LYS A 220 -4.62 1.08 25.45
N ASP A 221 -4.56 2.39 25.67
CA ASP A 221 -3.94 3.00 26.88
C ASP A 221 -2.51 2.51 27.13
N PHE A 222 -1.69 2.57 26.11
CA PHE A 222 -0.30 2.16 26.17
C PHE A 222 0.45 2.90 27.30
N ASN A 223 1.02 2.12 28.24
CA ASN A 223 1.86 2.65 29.31
C ASN A 223 3.28 2.06 29.17
N TYR A 224 4.24 2.89 28.77
CA TYR A 224 5.63 2.47 28.61
C TYR A 224 6.29 1.96 29.91
N ARG A 225 5.73 2.31 31.09
CA ARG A 225 6.24 1.85 32.38
C ARG A 225 5.90 0.39 32.66
N ASN A 226 4.92 -0.17 31.95
CA ASN A 226 4.52 -1.57 32.09
C ASN A 226 5.25 -2.49 31.12
N ILE A 227 6.25 -1.98 30.39
CA ILE A 227 7.06 -2.77 29.45
C ILE A 227 8.17 -3.47 30.25
N GLU A 228 8.26 -4.77 30.07
CA GLU A 228 9.44 -5.55 30.53
C GLU A 228 10.56 -5.41 29.51
N TRP A 229 11.69 -4.86 29.96
CA TRP A 229 12.87 -4.73 29.14
C TRP A 229 13.79 -5.94 29.34
N SER A 230 14.14 -6.63 28.28
CA SER A 230 15.19 -7.66 28.35
C SER A 230 16.53 -7.02 28.74
N LYS A 231 17.19 -7.57 29.76
CA LYS A 231 18.53 -7.13 30.15
C LYS A 231 19.65 -7.68 29.27
N HIS A 232 19.33 -8.54 28.30
CA HIS A 232 20.30 -9.13 27.41
C HIS A 232 20.41 -8.27 26.13
N ASN A 233 21.52 -7.51 26.10
CA ASN A 233 22.01 -6.81 24.91
C ASN A 233 22.75 -7.77 23.95
N GLN A 234 22.33 -8.98 23.81
CA GLN A 234 22.83 -9.82 22.73
C GLN A 234 21.81 -9.73 21.58
N PRO A 235 22.23 -9.24 20.38
CA PRO A 235 21.48 -9.54 19.20
C PRO A 235 21.41 -11.06 19.16
N THR A 236 20.21 -11.61 19.27
CA THR A 236 19.99 -13.01 18.91
C THR A 236 20.50 -13.14 17.49
N ASP A 237 21.47 -14.01 17.29
CA ASP A 237 21.98 -14.38 15.97
C ASP A 237 20.77 -14.80 15.12
N PHE A 238 20.43 -13.96 14.13
CA PHE A 238 19.36 -14.15 13.17
C PHE A 238 19.94 -14.55 11.83
#